data_27e5682f8d1750e7cd466ac08ddaed33
#
_entry.id   27e5682f8d1750e7cd466ac08ddaed33
#
_cell.length_a   1.000
_cell.length_b   1.000
_cell.length_c   1.000
_cell.angle_alpha   90.00
_cell.angle_beta   90.00
_cell.angle_gamma   90.00
#
_symmetry.space_group_name_H-M   'P 1'
#
loop_
_entity.id
_entity.type
_entity.pdbx_description
1 polymer ?
#
loop_
_entity_poly.entity_id
_entity_poly.type
_entity_poly.pdbx_seq_one_letter_code
_entity_poly.pdbx_strand_id
1 'polypeptide(L)'
;MKIGIITDIHGNHSALQAVFNGLDKRRDIEHIYCLGDMIGIGPDTNEVLSTLFERNDVSMITGNHDEAILALLKGEEHPLSHSHAKDHHQWIADKMDKQFISKLEHLPRSIHLNVEGKSILFIHYHIEQKKLYEHISKDPFSRIVEPSLDNLAFLFKGHKENFIGFGHHHPLHFFESDNTIFLNPGSLGCNSKPVAPYSIVEINEDKIEVSLEEVPYDNKKFLESYELLQVPDRDFLLKVFHGNQLN
;
A
#
# COMPACT_ATOMS: atom_id res chain seq x y z
N MET A 1 7.64 -8.52 -19.79
CA MET A 1 7.96 -8.05 -18.41
C MET A 1 7.01 -8.68 -17.41
N LYS A 2 7.53 -9.23 -16.30
CA LYS A 2 6.68 -9.79 -15.23
C LYS A 2 7.02 -9.11 -13.91
N ILE A 3 6.00 -8.57 -13.23
CA ILE A 3 6.17 -7.74 -12.03
C ILE A 3 5.30 -8.23 -10.88
N GLY A 4 5.76 -8.00 -9.64
CA GLY A 4 4.97 -8.14 -8.43
C GLY A 4 4.32 -6.81 -8.04
N ILE A 5 3.09 -6.84 -7.53
CA ILE A 5 2.39 -5.66 -7.00
C ILE A 5 1.94 -5.95 -5.58
N ILE A 6 2.34 -5.07 -4.66
CA ILE A 6 1.98 -5.09 -3.24
C ILE A 6 1.48 -3.71 -2.82
N THR A 7 0.64 -3.64 -1.80
CA THR A 7 0.13 -2.38 -1.26
C THR A 7 -0.33 -2.53 0.19
N ASP A 8 -0.47 -1.43 0.91
CA ASP A 8 -1.11 -1.39 2.22
C ASP A 8 -0.50 -2.41 3.20
N ILE A 9 0.85 -2.34 3.36
CA ILE A 9 1.63 -3.23 4.23
C ILE A 9 1.35 -2.92 5.70
N HIS A 10 1.15 -1.62 5.99
CA HIS A 10 0.75 -1.14 7.30
C HIS A 10 1.58 -1.69 8.46
N GLY A 11 2.91 -1.62 8.35
CA GLY A 11 3.79 -2.04 9.43
C GLY A 11 3.68 -3.51 9.82
N ASN A 12 3.27 -4.40 8.90
CA ASN A 12 3.21 -5.84 9.11
C ASN A 12 4.40 -6.53 8.42
N HIS A 13 5.52 -6.56 9.13
CA HIS A 13 6.76 -7.13 8.60
C HIS A 13 6.65 -8.64 8.34
N SER A 14 5.92 -9.37 9.18
CA SER A 14 5.74 -10.82 9.01
C SER A 14 5.02 -11.16 7.69
N ALA A 15 3.99 -10.38 7.35
CA ALA A 15 3.27 -10.52 6.08
C ALA A 15 4.18 -10.16 4.89
N LEU A 16 4.92 -9.05 4.98
CA LEU A 16 5.86 -8.61 3.94
C LEU A 16 6.94 -9.67 3.67
N GLN A 17 7.54 -10.23 4.72
CA GLN A 17 8.53 -11.30 4.60
C GLN A 17 7.97 -12.55 3.92
N ALA A 18 6.74 -12.94 4.23
CA ALA A 18 6.10 -14.09 3.60
C ALA A 18 5.92 -13.87 2.09
N VAL A 19 5.45 -12.68 1.68
CA VAL A 19 5.31 -12.32 0.27
C VAL A 19 6.66 -12.29 -0.44
N PHE A 20 7.67 -11.64 0.12
CA PHE A 20 9.01 -11.60 -0.48
C PHE A 20 9.64 -12.99 -0.59
N ASN A 21 9.50 -13.84 0.43
CA ASN A 21 9.94 -15.24 0.35
C ASN A 21 9.24 -16.04 -0.76
N GLY A 22 8.00 -15.69 -1.08
CA GLY A 22 7.24 -16.25 -2.21
C GLY A 22 7.77 -15.74 -3.55
N LEU A 23 7.92 -14.43 -3.69
CA LEU A 23 8.40 -13.77 -4.91
C LEU A 23 9.85 -14.14 -5.24
N ASP A 24 10.74 -14.20 -4.24
CA ASP A 24 12.17 -14.52 -4.42
C ASP A 24 12.42 -15.96 -4.93
N LYS A 25 11.46 -16.87 -4.71
CA LYS A 25 11.50 -18.21 -5.29
C LYS A 25 11.16 -18.22 -6.78
N ARG A 26 10.53 -17.16 -7.26
CA ARG A 26 10.14 -16.99 -8.66
C ARG A 26 11.24 -16.21 -9.39
N ARG A 27 11.98 -16.91 -10.23
CA ARG A 27 13.08 -16.33 -11.02
C ARG A 27 12.62 -15.48 -12.20
N ASP A 28 11.32 -15.44 -12.44
CA ASP A 28 10.68 -14.75 -13.57
C ASP A 28 10.11 -13.37 -13.19
N ILE A 29 10.16 -12.98 -11.91
CA ILE A 29 9.75 -11.63 -11.47
C ILE A 29 10.93 -10.67 -11.62
N GLU A 30 10.74 -9.65 -12.45
CA GLU A 30 11.79 -8.69 -12.79
C GLU A 30 11.83 -7.50 -11.83
N HIS A 31 10.67 -7.10 -11.29
CA HIS A 31 10.54 -5.95 -10.40
C HIS A 31 9.30 -6.03 -9.53
N ILE A 32 9.30 -5.35 -8.39
CA ILE A 32 8.17 -5.26 -7.46
C ILE A 32 7.76 -3.80 -7.30
N TYR A 33 6.46 -3.51 -7.35
CA TYR A 33 5.90 -2.19 -7.10
C TYR A 33 5.10 -2.21 -5.79
N CYS A 34 5.48 -1.36 -4.83
CA CYS A 34 4.76 -1.11 -3.59
C CYS A 34 3.95 0.18 -3.72
N LEU A 35 2.63 0.05 -3.64
CA LEU A 35 1.70 1.12 -3.97
C LEU A 35 1.29 1.98 -2.76
N GLY A 36 2.20 2.14 -1.79
CA GLY A 36 2.01 3.02 -0.64
C GLY A 36 1.40 2.34 0.58
N ASP A 37 1.21 3.15 1.64
CA ASP A 37 0.78 2.73 2.97
C ASP A 37 1.64 1.57 3.51
N MET A 38 2.94 1.82 3.48
CA MET A 38 3.94 0.90 4.03
C MET A 38 3.87 0.82 5.55
N ILE A 39 3.50 1.93 6.18
CA ILE A 39 3.38 2.09 7.65
C ILE A 39 1.98 2.58 8.01
N GLY A 40 1.64 2.72 9.30
CA GLY A 40 0.42 3.41 9.72
C GLY A 40 -0.52 2.65 10.66
N ILE A 41 -0.54 1.33 10.70
CA ILE A 41 -1.45 0.52 11.53
C ILE A 41 -0.67 -0.42 12.44
N GLY A 42 0.17 -1.26 11.87
CA GLY A 42 1.01 -2.20 12.61
C GLY A 42 2.28 -1.57 13.17
N PRO A 43 2.88 -2.22 14.17
CA PRO A 43 4.01 -1.64 14.91
C PRO A 43 5.39 -1.83 14.27
N ASP A 44 5.54 -2.70 13.25
CA ASP A 44 6.87 -3.07 12.71
C ASP A 44 7.36 -2.06 11.65
N THR A 45 7.21 -0.76 11.96
CA THR A 45 7.52 0.34 11.03
C THR A 45 8.94 0.30 10.50
N ASN A 46 9.94 0.17 11.39
CA ASN A 46 11.35 0.22 11.01
C ASN A 46 11.77 -1.02 10.23
N GLU A 47 11.26 -2.18 10.60
CA GLU A 47 11.52 -3.46 9.94
C GLU A 47 10.96 -3.47 8.51
N VAL A 48 9.73 -2.95 8.32
CA VAL A 48 9.11 -2.81 6.99
C VAL A 48 9.91 -1.86 6.12
N LEU A 49 10.22 -0.66 6.62
CA LEU A 49 10.97 0.34 5.85
C LEU A 49 12.39 -0.13 5.53
N SER A 50 13.10 -0.77 6.49
CA SER A 50 14.42 -1.34 6.23
C SER A 50 14.37 -2.37 5.11
N THR A 51 13.45 -3.32 5.23
CA THR A 51 13.27 -4.40 4.24
C THR A 51 12.99 -3.86 2.84
N LEU A 52 12.12 -2.85 2.72
CA LEU A 52 11.78 -2.25 1.43
C LEU A 52 12.94 -1.44 0.83
N PHE A 53 13.57 -0.58 1.64
CA PHE A 53 14.63 0.32 1.17
C PHE A 53 15.99 -0.36 0.95
N GLU A 54 16.19 -1.57 1.45
CA GLU A 54 17.39 -2.38 1.19
C GLU A 54 17.32 -3.14 -0.14
N ARG A 55 16.13 -3.26 -0.75
CA ARG A 55 15.95 -3.97 -2.03
C ARG A 55 16.11 -3.03 -3.21
N ASN A 56 16.88 -3.47 -4.21
CA ASN A 56 17.11 -2.74 -5.46
C ASN A 56 16.05 -3.04 -6.53
N ASP A 57 15.26 -4.08 -6.32
CA ASP A 57 14.21 -4.55 -7.23
C ASP A 57 12.80 -4.12 -6.78
N VAL A 58 12.70 -3.16 -5.84
CA VAL A 58 11.44 -2.60 -5.37
C VAL A 58 11.37 -1.11 -5.68
N SER A 59 10.32 -0.69 -6.37
CA SER A 59 9.93 0.71 -6.49
C SER A 59 8.71 0.99 -5.63
N MET A 60 8.70 2.12 -4.96
CA MET A 60 7.67 2.51 -4.00
C MET A 60 7.05 3.85 -4.38
N ILE A 61 5.78 4.00 -4.08
CA ILE A 61 5.10 5.30 -4.01
C ILE A 61 4.63 5.53 -2.57
N THR A 62 4.33 6.78 -2.23
CA THR A 62 3.81 7.12 -0.91
C THR A 62 2.30 6.92 -0.84
N GLY A 63 1.79 6.51 0.33
CA GLY A 63 0.37 6.47 0.65
C GLY A 63 -0.05 7.57 1.63
N ASN A 64 -1.32 7.62 1.97
CA ASN A 64 -1.83 8.66 2.87
C ASN A 64 -1.35 8.51 4.31
N HIS A 65 -1.17 7.28 4.80
CA HIS A 65 -0.60 7.05 6.14
C HIS A 65 0.89 7.40 6.18
N ASP A 66 1.65 7.05 5.15
CA ASP A 66 3.06 7.40 5.03
C ASP A 66 3.25 8.92 5.09
N GLU A 67 2.46 9.68 4.32
CA GLU A 67 2.52 11.14 4.29
C GLU A 67 2.02 11.78 5.59
N ALA A 68 0.96 11.24 6.22
CA ALA A 68 0.42 11.76 7.47
C ALA A 68 1.43 11.62 8.62
N ILE A 69 2.15 10.48 8.69
CA ILE A 69 3.19 10.24 9.68
C ILE A 69 4.42 11.13 9.40
N LEU A 70 4.81 11.25 8.13
CA LEU A 70 5.89 12.14 7.72
C LEU A 70 5.61 13.61 8.09
N ALA A 71 4.36 14.08 7.93
CA ALA A 71 3.96 15.42 8.33
C ALA A 71 4.17 15.65 9.84
N LEU A 72 3.80 14.68 10.70
CA LEU A 72 4.05 14.77 12.15
C LEU A 72 5.55 14.82 12.48
N LEU A 73 6.38 14.01 11.80
CA LEU A 73 7.83 14.00 11.97
C LEU A 73 8.48 15.34 11.62
N LYS A 74 7.91 16.05 10.66
CA LYS A 74 8.35 17.38 10.21
C LYS A 74 7.76 18.52 11.02
N GLY A 75 6.83 18.24 11.96
CA GLY A 75 6.09 19.26 12.70
C GLY A 75 5.06 20.01 11.85
N GLU A 76 4.61 19.39 10.75
CA GLU A 76 3.62 19.93 9.84
C GLU A 76 2.19 19.54 10.25
N GLU A 77 1.18 20.10 9.59
CA GLU A 77 -0.23 19.86 9.90
C GLU A 77 -0.66 18.45 9.46
N HIS A 78 -1.24 17.70 10.41
CA HIS A 78 -1.80 16.37 10.16
C HIS A 78 -3.17 16.47 9.45
N PRO A 79 -3.52 15.55 8.50
CA PRO A 79 -4.78 15.61 7.76
C PRO A 79 -6.00 15.44 8.67
N LEU A 80 -7.05 16.23 8.43
CA LEU A 80 -8.27 16.18 9.22
C LEU A 80 -9.05 14.89 9.06
N SER A 81 -9.00 14.28 7.87
CA SER A 81 -9.62 12.98 7.59
C SER A 81 -9.11 11.88 8.52
N HIS A 82 -7.85 11.99 8.98
CA HIS A 82 -7.19 11.03 9.87
C HIS A 82 -7.07 11.52 11.32
N SER A 83 -7.85 12.55 11.72
CA SER A 83 -7.75 13.12 13.07
C SER A 83 -7.98 12.08 14.18
N HIS A 84 -8.83 11.09 13.94
CA HIS A 84 -9.09 9.97 14.85
C HIS A 84 -7.88 9.03 15.05
N ALA A 85 -6.96 8.97 14.08
CA ALA A 85 -5.77 8.15 14.14
C ALA A 85 -4.51 8.94 14.54
N LYS A 86 -4.64 10.23 14.90
CA LYS A 86 -3.50 11.12 15.13
C LYS A 86 -2.58 10.63 16.24
N ASP A 87 -3.12 10.16 17.36
CA ASP A 87 -2.33 9.68 18.50
C ASP A 87 -1.56 8.41 18.13
N HIS A 88 -2.18 7.53 17.33
CA HIS A 88 -1.52 6.35 16.80
C HIS A 88 -0.42 6.71 15.79
N HIS A 89 -0.68 7.64 14.86
CA HIS A 89 0.34 8.13 13.92
C HIS A 89 1.51 8.82 14.67
N GLN A 90 1.22 9.58 15.74
CA GLN A 90 2.26 10.17 16.56
C GLN A 90 3.12 9.11 17.26
N TRP A 91 2.49 8.06 17.79
CA TRP A 91 3.20 6.93 18.40
C TRP A 91 4.16 6.24 17.41
N ILE A 92 3.75 6.08 16.14
CA ILE A 92 4.61 5.54 15.06
C ILE A 92 5.73 6.54 14.77
N ALA A 93 5.41 7.82 14.60
CA ALA A 93 6.39 8.86 14.32
C ALA A 93 7.48 8.94 15.39
N ASP A 94 7.10 8.83 16.68
CA ASP A 94 8.04 8.86 17.80
C ASP A 94 9.01 7.66 17.84
N LYS A 95 8.64 6.54 17.21
CA LYS A 95 9.43 5.29 17.18
C LYS A 95 10.17 5.06 15.86
N MET A 96 9.83 5.80 14.83
CA MET A 96 10.45 5.63 13.51
C MET A 96 11.89 6.15 13.49
N ASP A 97 12.78 5.36 12.91
CA ASP A 97 14.17 5.75 12.72
C ASP A 97 14.27 6.94 11.76
N LYS A 98 14.96 8.00 12.21
CA LYS A 98 15.09 9.27 11.45
C LYS A 98 15.77 9.11 10.09
N GLN A 99 16.53 8.04 9.88
CA GLN A 99 17.14 7.73 8.58
C GLN A 99 16.12 7.54 7.46
N PHE A 100 14.88 7.16 7.79
CA PHE A 100 13.80 6.94 6.82
C PHE A 100 13.09 8.22 6.40
N ILE A 101 13.18 9.32 7.18
CA ILE A 101 12.49 10.59 6.88
C ILE A 101 12.81 11.07 5.46
N SER A 102 14.10 11.22 5.15
CA SER A 102 14.52 11.69 3.82
C SER A 102 14.14 10.69 2.72
N LYS A 103 14.16 9.40 3.00
CA LYS A 103 13.78 8.37 2.02
C LYS A 103 12.28 8.43 1.69
N LEU A 104 11.42 8.54 2.71
CA LEU A 104 9.98 8.70 2.54
C LEU A 104 9.62 10.01 1.83
N GLU A 105 10.30 11.11 2.18
CA GLU A 105 10.08 12.43 1.58
C GLU A 105 10.34 12.47 0.07
N HIS A 106 11.20 11.61 -0.44
CA HIS A 106 11.54 11.54 -1.86
C HIS A 106 10.68 10.54 -2.65
N LEU A 107 9.77 9.82 -2.01
CA LEU A 107 8.87 8.93 -2.72
C LEU A 107 7.84 9.71 -3.54
N PRO A 108 7.60 9.31 -4.79
CA PRO A 108 6.57 9.93 -5.61
C PRO A 108 5.17 9.46 -5.17
N ARG A 109 4.14 10.22 -5.50
CA ARG A 109 2.72 9.82 -5.35
C ARG A 109 2.24 8.88 -6.46
N SER A 110 2.97 8.84 -7.59
CA SER A 110 2.64 7.96 -8.72
C SER A 110 3.88 7.59 -9.52
N ILE A 111 3.80 6.43 -10.19
CA ILE A 111 4.79 5.97 -11.17
C ILE A 111 4.05 5.72 -12.48
N HIS A 112 4.58 6.28 -13.57
CA HIS A 112 4.10 6.07 -14.93
C HIS A 112 5.13 5.28 -15.72
N LEU A 113 4.68 4.22 -16.39
CA LEU A 113 5.53 3.35 -17.20
C LEU A 113 4.92 3.17 -18.60
N ASN A 114 5.80 2.88 -19.55
CA ASN A 114 5.41 2.32 -20.83
C ASN A 114 6.21 1.05 -21.05
N VAL A 115 5.51 -0.08 -21.10
CA VAL A 115 6.10 -1.41 -21.22
C VAL A 115 5.44 -2.12 -22.39
N GLU A 116 6.21 -2.53 -23.40
CA GLU A 116 5.71 -3.22 -24.59
C GLU A 116 4.52 -2.48 -25.24
N GLY A 117 4.58 -1.15 -25.29
CA GLY A 117 3.52 -0.29 -25.83
C GLY A 117 2.28 -0.14 -24.94
N LYS A 118 2.25 -0.73 -23.76
CA LYS A 118 1.18 -0.57 -22.76
C LYS A 118 1.54 0.55 -21.80
N SER A 119 0.63 1.49 -21.60
CA SER A 119 0.75 2.54 -20.59
C SER A 119 0.24 2.07 -19.23
N ILE A 120 1.02 2.31 -18.17
CA ILE A 120 0.77 1.82 -16.82
C ILE A 120 0.85 2.98 -15.85
N LEU A 121 -0.11 3.07 -14.94
CA LEU A 121 -0.11 3.96 -13.80
C LEU A 121 -0.11 3.16 -12.51
N PHE A 122 0.82 3.48 -11.61
CA PHE A 122 0.76 3.12 -10.20
C PHE A 122 0.51 4.36 -9.38
N ILE A 123 -0.52 4.35 -8.56
CA ILE A 123 -0.91 5.43 -7.66
C ILE A 123 -1.52 4.82 -6.40
N HIS A 124 -1.29 5.43 -5.22
CA HIS A 124 -1.88 4.86 -4.01
C HIS A 124 -3.40 4.89 -4.06
N TYR A 125 -3.97 6.04 -4.38
CA TYR A 125 -5.39 6.19 -4.72
C TYR A 125 -5.57 7.42 -5.61
N HIS A 126 -6.77 7.55 -6.22
CA HIS A 126 -7.05 8.68 -7.09
C HIS A 126 -6.88 10.02 -6.39
N ILE A 127 -6.19 10.95 -7.06
CA ILE A 127 -6.03 12.35 -6.68
C ILE A 127 -6.49 13.21 -7.84
N GLU A 128 -7.39 14.15 -7.60
CA GLU A 128 -7.77 15.12 -8.63
C GLU A 128 -6.53 15.92 -9.08
N GLN A 129 -6.34 16.10 -10.38
CA GLN A 129 -5.15 16.75 -10.93
C GLN A 129 -4.80 18.10 -10.28
N LYS A 130 -5.81 18.89 -9.90
CA LYS A 130 -5.62 20.17 -9.19
C LYS A 130 -5.06 20.02 -7.78
N LYS A 131 -5.17 18.82 -7.18
CA LYS A 131 -4.70 18.51 -5.81
C LYS A 131 -3.40 17.69 -5.78
N LEU A 132 -2.85 17.32 -6.94
CA LEU A 132 -1.71 16.41 -7.04
C LEU A 132 -0.49 16.85 -6.22
N TYR A 133 -0.30 18.15 -6.07
CA TYR A 133 0.81 18.76 -5.33
C TYR A 133 0.38 19.39 -3.99
N GLU A 134 -0.88 19.22 -3.58
CA GLU A 134 -1.32 19.72 -2.29
C GLU A 134 -0.70 18.90 -1.16
N HIS A 135 -0.40 19.58 -0.06
CA HIS A 135 0.07 18.94 1.16
C HIS A 135 -0.99 17.98 1.72
N ILE A 136 -0.56 16.90 2.41
CA ILE A 136 -1.45 15.87 2.93
C ILE A 136 -2.54 16.44 3.86
N SER A 137 -2.26 17.52 4.60
CA SER A 137 -3.24 18.20 5.45
C SER A 137 -4.46 18.76 4.71
N LYS A 138 -4.42 18.82 3.38
CA LYS A 138 -5.54 19.24 2.52
C LYS A 138 -6.37 18.06 2.01
N ASP A 139 -6.12 16.87 2.51
CA ASP A 139 -6.81 15.64 2.11
C ASP A 139 -6.88 15.47 0.58
N PRO A 140 -5.72 15.35 -0.12
CA PRO A 140 -5.69 15.32 -1.58
C PRO A 140 -6.32 14.08 -2.17
N PHE A 141 -6.30 12.95 -1.47
CA PHE A 141 -6.85 11.68 -1.93
C PHE A 141 -8.38 11.74 -2.03
N SER A 142 -8.93 11.16 -3.07
CA SER A 142 -10.37 11.06 -3.26
C SER A 142 -10.99 10.11 -2.23
N ARG A 143 -12.30 10.27 -2.01
CA ARG A 143 -13.03 9.33 -1.15
C ARG A 143 -13.06 7.94 -1.77
N ILE A 144 -12.95 6.91 -0.92
CA ILE A 144 -13.10 5.51 -1.32
C ILE A 144 -14.46 5.30 -1.98
N VAL A 145 -14.45 4.57 -3.09
CA VAL A 145 -15.66 4.11 -3.78
C VAL A 145 -15.83 2.61 -3.61
N GLU A 146 -17.07 2.15 -3.60
CA GLU A 146 -17.37 0.70 -3.58
C GLU A 146 -16.79 0.00 -4.81
N PRO A 147 -16.23 -1.24 -4.65
CA PRO A 147 -15.63 -2.00 -5.73
C PRO A 147 -16.63 -2.32 -6.85
N SER A 148 -16.51 -1.63 -7.97
CA SER A 148 -17.22 -1.94 -9.20
C SER A 148 -16.51 -1.31 -10.39
N LEU A 149 -16.72 -1.87 -11.59
CA LEU A 149 -16.16 -1.30 -12.81
C LEU A 149 -16.63 0.12 -13.05
N ASP A 150 -17.92 0.38 -12.89
CA ASP A 150 -18.52 1.71 -13.12
C ASP A 150 -17.95 2.77 -12.18
N ASN A 151 -17.81 2.43 -10.89
CA ASN A 151 -17.25 3.35 -9.90
C ASN A 151 -15.76 3.66 -10.19
N LEU A 152 -14.98 2.65 -10.55
CA LEU A 152 -13.56 2.85 -10.87
C LEU A 152 -13.38 3.60 -12.20
N ALA A 153 -14.14 3.27 -13.23
CA ALA A 153 -14.13 3.99 -14.49
C ALA A 153 -14.54 5.46 -14.32
N PHE A 154 -15.50 5.74 -13.44
CA PHE A 154 -15.87 7.12 -13.10
C PHE A 154 -14.78 7.84 -12.29
N LEU A 155 -14.20 7.17 -11.28
CA LEU A 155 -13.15 7.72 -10.44
C LEU A 155 -11.92 8.10 -11.29
N PHE A 156 -11.47 7.20 -12.15
CA PHE A 156 -10.28 7.35 -13.00
C PHE A 156 -10.60 7.87 -14.42
N LYS A 157 -11.75 8.50 -14.64
CA LYS A 157 -12.22 8.95 -15.97
C LYS A 157 -11.26 9.89 -16.73
N GLY A 158 -10.32 10.53 -16.02
CA GLY A 158 -9.28 11.38 -16.61
C GLY A 158 -8.08 10.62 -17.12
N HIS A 159 -7.97 9.34 -16.80
CA HIS A 159 -6.86 8.45 -17.11
C HIS A 159 -7.16 7.62 -18.36
N LYS A 160 -6.09 7.31 -19.13
CA LYS A 160 -6.18 6.56 -20.39
C LYS A 160 -5.20 5.38 -20.41
N GLU A 161 -4.59 5.08 -19.28
CA GLU A 161 -3.63 4.00 -19.14
C GLU A 161 -4.29 2.64 -19.36
N ASN A 162 -3.54 1.71 -19.92
CA ASN A 162 -3.99 0.32 -20.13
C ASN A 162 -4.09 -0.46 -18.82
N PHE A 163 -3.33 -0.02 -17.80
CA PHE A 163 -3.33 -0.62 -16.49
C PHE A 163 -3.21 0.46 -15.41
N ILE A 164 -4.08 0.41 -14.41
CA ILE A 164 -4.05 1.26 -13.23
C ILE A 164 -3.97 0.36 -11.99
N GLY A 165 -2.79 0.32 -11.37
CA GLY A 165 -2.57 -0.32 -10.08
C GLY A 165 -2.71 0.68 -8.94
N PHE A 166 -3.49 0.34 -7.91
CA PHE A 166 -3.75 1.23 -6.77
C PHE A 166 -3.92 0.44 -5.47
N GLY A 167 -4.03 1.14 -4.34
CA GLY A 167 -4.19 0.60 -2.98
C GLY A 167 -5.30 1.31 -2.20
N HIS A 168 -5.01 1.69 -0.94
CA HIS A 168 -5.83 2.51 -0.04
C HIS A 168 -7.12 1.83 0.44
N HIS A 169 -7.90 1.21 -0.43
CA HIS A 169 -9.06 0.42 -0.04
C HIS A 169 -8.62 -1.03 0.10
N HIS A 170 -8.68 -1.57 1.31
CA HIS A 170 -8.08 -2.87 1.65
C HIS A 170 -8.70 -4.10 0.96
N PRO A 171 -10.00 -4.14 0.57
CA PRO A 171 -10.53 -5.23 -0.24
C PRO A 171 -9.90 -5.28 -1.64
N LEU A 172 -9.86 -6.48 -2.21
CA LEU A 172 -9.46 -6.71 -3.59
C LEU A 172 -10.35 -5.96 -4.58
N HIS A 173 -9.74 -5.27 -5.55
CA HIS A 173 -10.40 -4.75 -6.74
C HIS A 173 -9.70 -5.31 -7.98
N PHE A 174 -10.42 -6.05 -8.80
CA PHE A 174 -9.93 -6.48 -10.10
C PHE A 174 -11.06 -6.37 -11.11
N PHE A 175 -10.97 -5.38 -11.98
CA PHE A 175 -11.98 -5.09 -12.98
C PHE A 175 -11.32 -4.73 -14.31
N GLU A 176 -11.93 -5.17 -15.39
CA GLU A 176 -11.46 -4.94 -16.76
C GLU A 176 -12.53 -4.21 -17.56
N SER A 177 -12.14 -3.12 -18.20
CA SER A 177 -12.90 -2.46 -19.26
C SER A 177 -12.27 -2.81 -20.62
N ASP A 178 -12.84 -2.32 -21.71
CA ASP A 178 -12.30 -2.55 -23.07
C ASP A 178 -10.83 -2.09 -23.22
N ASN A 179 -10.39 -1.09 -22.45
CA ASN A 179 -9.08 -0.47 -22.63
C ASN A 179 -8.22 -0.39 -21.36
N THR A 180 -8.78 -0.62 -20.18
CA THR A 180 -8.09 -0.41 -18.91
C THR A 180 -8.38 -1.55 -17.94
N ILE A 181 -7.32 -2.08 -17.32
CA ILE A 181 -7.39 -2.98 -16.18
C ILE A 181 -7.20 -2.13 -14.92
N PHE A 182 -8.11 -2.26 -13.95
CA PHE A 182 -8.05 -1.67 -12.61
C PHE A 182 -7.69 -2.76 -11.62
N LEU A 183 -6.58 -2.61 -10.91
CA LEU A 183 -6.10 -3.60 -9.94
C LEU A 183 -5.73 -2.94 -8.62
N ASN A 184 -6.35 -3.40 -7.54
CA ASN A 184 -5.86 -3.29 -6.18
C ASN A 184 -5.77 -4.71 -5.63
N PRO A 185 -4.57 -5.24 -5.32
CA PRO A 185 -4.42 -6.63 -4.86
C PRO A 185 -5.04 -6.90 -3.48
N GLY A 186 -5.52 -5.88 -2.82
CA GLY A 186 -5.93 -5.93 -1.41
C GLY A 186 -4.77 -5.60 -0.46
N SER A 187 -5.09 -5.23 0.79
CA SER A 187 -4.06 -4.91 1.78
C SER A 187 -3.20 -6.13 2.08
N LEU A 188 -1.89 -5.99 1.91
CA LEU A 188 -0.93 -7.03 2.27
C LEU A 188 -0.92 -7.29 3.78
N GLY A 189 -0.98 -6.23 4.58
CA GLY A 189 -0.78 -6.28 6.03
C GLY A 189 -2.04 -6.39 6.88
N CYS A 190 -3.22 -6.02 6.34
CA CYS A 190 -4.46 -5.90 7.09
C CYS A 190 -5.51 -6.91 6.59
N ASN A 191 -5.61 -8.06 7.26
CA ASN A 191 -6.53 -9.12 6.87
C ASN A 191 -7.16 -9.80 8.08
N SER A 192 -8.40 -10.29 7.92
CA SER A 192 -9.11 -11.06 8.96
C SER A 192 -8.67 -12.52 9.05
N LYS A 193 -7.72 -12.93 8.20
CA LYS A 193 -7.09 -14.26 8.18
C LYS A 193 -5.57 -14.09 8.10
N PRO A 194 -4.78 -15.09 8.52
CA PRO A 194 -3.31 -15.03 8.43
C PRO A 194 -2.80 -15.29 7.00
N VAL A 195 -3.22 -14.46 6.06
CA VAL A 195 -2.80 -14.49 4.66
C VAL A 195 -2.40 -13.09 4.22
N ALA A 196 -1.43 -13.00 3.32
CA ALA A 196 -0.96 -11.76 2.72
C ALA A 196 -1.23 -11.80 1.21
N PRO A 197 -2.20 -11.01 0.69
CA PRO A 197 -2.47 -10.93 -0.72
C PRO A 197 -1.43 -10.08 -1.46
N TYR A 198 -1.20 -10.43 -2.71
CA TYR A 198 -0.39 -9.68 -3.67
C TYR A 198 -0.81 -10.07 -5.10
N SER A 199 -0.27 -9.40 -6.10
CA SER A 199 -0.54 -9.78 -7.49
C SER A 199 0.74 -9.91 -8.28
N ILE A 200 0.71 -10.75 -9.32
CA ILE A 200 1.72 -10.84 -10.35
C ILE A 200 1.10 -10.41 -11.66
N VAL A 201 1.74 -9.49 -12.35
CA VAL A 201 1.27 -8.96 -13.63
C VAL A 201 2.31 -9.25 -14.70
N GLU A 202 1.89 -9.94 -15.74
CA GLU A 202 2.69 -10.20 -16.93
C GLU A 202 2.23 -9.29 -18.07
N ILE A 203 3.18 -8.55 -18.62
CA ILE A 203 2.94 -7.53 -19.64
C ILE A 203 3.75 -7.91 -20.88
N ASN A 204 3.07 -8.05 -22.01
CA ASN A 204 3.69 -8.23 -23.31
C ASN A 204 2.97 -7.37 -24.38
N GLU A 205 3.44 -7.41 -25.63
CA GLU A 205 2.88 -6.62 -26.74
C GLU A 205 1.39 -6.85 -26.93
N ASP A 206 0.91 -8.09 -26.75
CA ASP A 206 -0.47 -8.47 -27.03
C ASP A 206 -1.42 -8.15 -25.88
N LYS A 207 -1.00 -8.44 -24.62
CA LYS A 207 -1.90 -8.44 -23.45
C LYS A 207 -1.20 -8.09 -22.14
N ILE A 208 -2.03 -7.80 -21.15
CA ILE A 208 -1.67 -7.74 -19.73
C ILE A 208 -2.43 -8.85 -19.02
N GLU A 209 -1.73 -9.74 -18.32
CA GLU A 209 -2.33 -10.82 -17.53
C GLU A 209 -2.08 -10.59 -16.04
N VAL A 210 -3.12 -10.76 -15.25
CA VAL A 210 -3.07 -10.59 -13.79
C VAL A 210 -3.30 -11.93 -13.11
N SER A 211 -2.37 -12.30 -12.22
CA SER A 211 -2.53 -13.42 -11.28
C SER A 211 -2.70 -12.86 -9.88
N LEU A 212 -3.82 -13.17 -9.24
CA LEU A 212 -4.10 -12.82 -7.85
C LEU A 212 -3.56 -13.94 -6.97
N GLU A 213 -2.70 -13.57 -6.04
CA GLU A 213 -1.98 -14.51 -5.18
C GLU A 213 -2.20 -14.16 -3.72
N GLU A 214 -2.12 -15.16 -2.86
CA GLU A 214 -2.07 -14.98 -1.40
C GLU A 214 -1.10 -15.98 -0.79
N VAL A 215 -0.39 -15.58 0.25
CA VAL A 215 0.52 -16.46 0.99
C VAL A 215 0.12 -16.52 2.46
N PRO A 216 -0.03 -17.72 3.05
CA PRO A 216 -0.24 -17.87 4.48
C PRO A 216 1.04 -17.53 5.25
N TYR A 217 0.90 -16.91 6.43
CA TYR A 217 2.00 -16.60 7.32
C TYR A 217 1.60 -16.75 8.80
N ASP A 218 2.58 -16.92 9.68
CA ASP A 218 2.35 -16.88 11.12
C ASP A 218 2.27 -15.43 11.60
N ASN A 219 1.07 -14.98 11.92
CA ASN A 219 0.80 -13.63 12.40
C ASN A 219 0.74 -13.50 13.93
N LYS A 220 0.91 -14.60 14.66
CA LYS A 220 0.69 -14.62 16.11
C LYS A 220 1.56 -13.59 16.84
N LYS A 221 2.86 -13.61 16.61
CA LYS A 221 3.81 -12.67 17.25
C LYS A 221 3.52 -11.22 16.87
N PHE A 222 3.16 -10.99 15.61
CA PHE A 222 2.77 -9.66 15.14
C PHE A 222 1.53 -9.15 15.87
N LEU A 223 0.49 -9.94 16.00
CA LEU A 223 -0.73 -9.54 16.71
C LEU A 223 -0.49 -9.36 18.22
N GLU A 224 0.29 -10.24 18.86
CA GLU A 224 0.67 -10.13 20.27
C GLU A 224 1.52 -8.87 20.54
N SER A 225 2.26 -8.36 19.55
CA SER A 225 3.08 -7.17 19.70
C SER A 225 2.28 -5.88 19.94
N TYR A 226 1.02 -5.83 19.52
CA TYR A 226 0.14 -4.68 19.80
C TYR A 226 -0.03 -4.43 21.30
N GLU A 227 -0.25 -5.51 22.08
CA GLU A 227 -0.34 -5.42 23.54
C GLU A 227 1.05 -5.18 24.17
N LEU A 228 2.06 -5.92 23.73
CA LEU A 228 3.41 -5.82 24.27
C LEU A 228 4.01 -4.41 24.13
N LEU A 229 3.78 -3.77 22.99
CA LEU A 229 4.29 -2.43 22.67
C LEU A 229 3.34 -1.30 23.09
N GLN A 230 2.20 -1.63 23.69
CA GLN A 230 1.16 -0.70 24.11
C GLN A 230 0.75 0.23 22.96
N VAL A 231 0.45 -0.38 21.81
CA VAL A 231 0.01 0.37 20.62
C VAL A 231 -1.27 1.14 20.94
N PRO A 232 -1.35 2.45 20.68
CA PRO A 232 -2.60 3.20 20.85
C PRO A 232 -3.74 2.61 20.02
N ASP A 233 -4.95 2.61 20.59
CA ASP A 233 -6.17 2.09 19.93
C ASP A 233 -6.10 0.62 19.50
N ARG A 234 -5.19 -0.19 20.08
CA ARG A 234 -4.92 -1.59 19.68
C ARG A 234 -6.16 -2.47 19.59
N ASP A 235 -7.12 -2.34 20.52
CA ASP A 235 -8.34 -3.15 20.50
C ASP A 235 -9.18 -2.86 19.25
N PHE A 236 -9.27 -1.58 18.87
CA PHE A 236 -9.92 -1.15 17.64
C PHE A 236 -9.16 -1.66 16.41
N LEU A 237 -7.83 -1.49 16.39
CA LEU A 237 -6.99 -1.90 15.27
C LEU A 237 -7.03 -3.41 15.05
N LEU A 238 -6.90 -4.21 16.11
CA LEU A 238 -6.99 -5.67 16.05
C LEU A 238 -8.37 -6.13 15.57
N LYS A 239 -9.43 -5.46 16.00
CA LYS A 239 -10.79 -5.80 15.59
C LYS A 239 -11.07 -5.47 14.14
N VAL A 240 -10.75 -4.25 13.73
CA VAL A 240 -11.14 -3.71 12.41
C VAL A 240 -10.23 -4.23 11.30
N PHE A 241 -8.92 -4.23 11.54
CA PHE A 241 -7.93 -4.55 10.51
C PHE A 241 -7.45 -6.01 10.55
N HIS A 242 -7.61 -6.70 11.68
CA HIS A 242 -7.10 -8.06 11.84
C HIS A 242 -8.17 -9.08 12.29
N GLY A 243 -9.45 -8.68 12.32
CA GLY A 243 -10.57 -9.62 12.58
C GLY A 243 -10.51 -10.32 13.94
N ASN A 244 -9.86 -9.74 14.97
CA ASN A 244 -9.69 -10.33 16.30
C ASN A 244 -9.09 -11.76 16.29
N GLN A 245 -8.10 -12.04 15.46
CA GLN A 245 -7.52 -13.39 15.28
C GLN A 245 -6.82 -13.97 16.52
N LEU A 246 -6.64 -13.19 17.60
CA LEU A 246 -6.10 -13.67 18.88
C LEU A 246 -7.16 -14.30 19.80
N ASN A 247 -8.46 -14.21 19.46
CA ASN A 247 -9.58 -14.71 20.27
C ASN A 247 -10.07 -16.08 19.79
#